data_87ee8bdee188cc4727dadcdcaef1bc86
#
_entry.id   87ee8bdee188cc4727dadcdcaef1bc86
#
_cell.length_a   1.000
_cell.length_b   1.000
_cell.length_c   1.000
_cell.angle_alpha   90.00
_cell.angle_beta   90.00
_cell.angle_gamma   90.00
#
_symmetry.space_group_name_H-M   'P 1'
#
loop_
_entity.id
_entity.type
_entity.pdbx_description
1 polymer ?
#
loop_
_entity_poly.entity_id
_entity_poly.type
_entity_poly.pdbx_seq_one_letter_code
_entity_poly.pdbx_strand_id
1 'polypeptide(L)'
;MSGDATGMATPEGWPGHLWLEGRTIIHLKQEQERPTHMPRGPAKNTGQGFLNPAMAPARTRSVLLLADALENGWLVAGEKPIRVLDALCATGVRVRRWRNEIPANLQQRLRISANDLDEFALDWTRISHITHPPEVIVDQEFEDDRYNRVPSGEIINGIHIQQLDARVAMMESAFQWVDLDPFGSPVSFLDSAIQCLSRSGVLEVTATDTAALTGSSPSSMARRYGAKGLVDIYAHDDAVRILLGLIATSAARLDKKIKPILALFDGHHVRVSVQLKTSKEGASEITQNMGWRVRGDDIPYRFVTHPNADQLENASG
;
A
#
# COMPACT_ATOMS: atom_id res chain seq x y z
N MET A 1 7.64 -12.57 -34.20
CA MET A 1 6.72 -12.22 -33.12
C MET A 1 5.56 -13.20 -33.21
N SER A 2 5.49 -14.15 -32.31
CA SER A 2 4.34 -15.07 -32.21
C SER A 2 3.25 -14.32 -31.45
N GLY A 3 2.21 -13.88 -32.14
CA GLY A 3 1.00 -13.37 -31.49
C GLY A 3 0.27 -14.53 -30.83
N ASP A 4 -0.10 -14.38 -29.59
CA ASP A 4 -1.04 -15.26 -28.91
C ASP A 4 -2.46 -15.06 -29.50
N ALA A 5 -3.38 -15.99 -29.21
CA ALA A 5 -4.77 -15.96 -29.67
C ALA A 5 -5.52 -14.65 -29.34
N THR A 6 -4.95 -13.78 -28.52
CA THR A 6 -5.47 -12.46 -28.11
C THR A 6 -5.07 -11.31 -29.04
N GLY A 7 -4.13 -11.51 -29.97
CA GLY A 7 -3.62 -10.47 -30.89
C GLY A 7 -2.70 -9.44 -30.23
N MET A 8 -2.38 -9.56 -28.94
CA MET A 8 -1.41 -8.69 -28.24
C MET A 8 0.02 -9.22 -28.40
N ALA A 9 0.99 -8.29 -28.38
CA ALA A 9 2.40 -8.64 -28.29
C ALA A 9 2.68 -9.31 -26.95
N THR A 10 3.21 -10.52 -26.97
CA THR A 10 3.61 -11.23 -25.74
C THR A 10 4.97 -10.73 -25.27
N PRO A 11 5.18 -10.56 -23.94
CA PRO A 11 6.47 -10.17 -23.41
C PRO A 11 7.55 -11.24 -23.67
N GLU A 12 8.80 -10.81 -23.73
CA GLU A 12 9.93 -11.73 -23.90
C GLU A 12 9.96 -12.79 -22.81
N GLY A 13 10.00 -14.07 -23.21
CA GLY A 13 10.00 -15.21 -22.28
C GLY A 13 8.64 -15.77 -21.95
N TRP A 14 7.56 -15.24 -22.56
CA TRP A 14 6.22 -15.81 -22.43
C TRP A 14 6.18 -17.30 -22.88
N PRO A 15 5.43 -18.20 -22.19
CA PRO A 15 4.51 -17.94 -21.07
C PRO A 15 5.18 -17.86 -19.68
N GLY A 16 6.50 -18.00 -19.58
CA GLY A 16 7.22 -17.95 -18.32
C GLY A 16 6.80 -19.04 -17.32
N HIS A 17 6.71 -18.67 -16.06
CA HIS A 17 6.36 -19.53 -14.94
C HIS A 17 5.03 -19.13 -14.32
N LEU A 18 4.17 -20.11 -14.06
CA LEU A 18 2.90 -19.89 -13.39
C LEU A 18 3.09 -19.74 -11.88
N TRP A 19 2.48 -18.72 -11.30
CA TRP A 19 2.40 -18.51 -9.86
C TRP A 19 0.94 -18.47 -9.42
N LEU A 20 0.60 -19.35 -8.48
CA LEU A 20 -0.71 -19.38 -7.83
C LEU A 20 -0.63 -18.75 -6.45
N GLU A 21 -1.42 -17.70 -6.22
CA GLU A 21 -1.56 -17.08 -4.91
C GLU A 21 -3.03 -16.81 -4.61
N GLY A 22 -3.53 -17.38 -3.51
CA GLY A 22 -4.96 -17.39 -3.23
C GLY A 22 -5.75 -18.06 -4.38
N ARG A 23 -6.72 -17.34 -4.92
CA ARG A 23 -7.51 -17.77 -6.10
C ARG A 23 -7.02 -17.16 -7.42
N THR A 24 -5.81 -16.66 -7.44
CA THR A 24 -5.26 -15.89 -8.55
C THR A 24 -4.05 -16.58 -9.16
N ILE A 25 -4.06 -16.71 -10.49
CA ILE A 25 -2.93 -17.18 -11.30
C ILE A 25 -2.33 -15.97 -12.00
N ILE A 26 -1.01 -15.86 -11.97
CA ILE A 26 -0.22 -14.91 -12.75
C ILE A 26 0.92 -15.61 -13.46
N HIS A 27 1.43 -14.98 -14.51
CA HIS A 27 2.63 -15.42 -15.20
C HIS A 27 3.81 -14.54 -14.77
N LEU A 28 4.96 -15.16 -14.59
CA LEU A 28 6.21 -14.51 -14.17
C LEU A 28 7.33 -14.89 -15.12
N LYS A 29 8.21 -13.96 -15.44
CA LYS A 29 9.39 -14.25 -16.29
C LYS A 29 10.33 -15.24 -15.62
N GLN A 30 10.49 -15.16 -14.30
CA GLN A 30 11.38 -16.02 -13.52
C GLN A 30 10.59 -16.87 -12.55
N GLU A 31 11.05 -18.10 -12.36
CA GLU A 31 10.52 -18.99 -11.34
C GLU A 31 10.73 -18.37 -9.95
N GLN A 32 9.72 -18.49 -9.10
CA GLN A 32 9.76 -18.02 -7.73
C GLN A 32 9.61 -19.20 -6.79
N GLU A 33 10.53 -19.33 -5.85
CA GLU A 33 10.44 -20.30 -4.78
C GLU A 33 9.61 -19.75 -3.61
N ARG A 34 8.75 -20.59 -3.05
CA ARG A 34 8.06 -20.23 -1.80
C ARG A 34 9.07 -20.28 -0.66
N PRO A 35 9.25 -19.19 0.11
CA PRO A 35 10.20 -19.21 1.21
C PRO A 35 9.74 -20.21 2.27
N THR A 36 10.63 -21.11 2.65
CA THR A 36 10.41 -22.06 3.75
C THR A 36 10.52 -21.40 5.12
N HIS A 37 11.21 -20.26 5.18
CA HIS A 37 11.34 -19.41 6.37
C HIS A 37 11.12 -17.96 6.00
N MET A 38 10.66 -17.15 6.97
CA MET A 38 10.60 -15.70 6.77
C MET A 38 12.00 -15.17 6.45
N PRO A 39 12.22 -14.62 5.25
CA PRO A 39 13.53 -14.10 4.88
C PRO A 39 13.89 -12.94 5.83
N ARG A 40 15.16 -12.68 6.10
CA ARG A 40 15.63 -11.55 6.89
C ARG A 40 16.17 -10.44 5.97
N GLY A 41 15.71 -9.21 6.18
CA GLY A 41 16.16 -8.04 5.44
C GLY A 41 15.29 -7.70 4.22
N PRO A 42 15.55 -6.56 3.56
CA PRO A 42 14.76 -6.08 2.45
C PRO A 42 14.82 -7.04 1.26
N ALA A 43 13.70 -7.18 0.56
CA ALA A 43 13.66 -7.92 -0.69
C ALA A 43 14.63 -7.27 -1.69
N LYS A 44 15.45 -8.09 -2.34
CA LYS A 44 16.28 -7.62 -3.44
C LYS A 44 15.45 -7.67 -4.72
N ASN A 45 15.33 -6.55 -5.40
CA ASN A 45 14.81 -6.54 -6.77
C ASN A 45 15.83 -7.23 -7.66
N THR A 46 15.54 -8.47 -8.07
CA THR A 46 16.46 -9.29 -8.87
C THR A 46 16.11 -9.28 -10.36
N GLY A 47 15.14 -8.48 -10.79
CA GLY A 47 14.79 -8.46 -12.22
C GLY A 47 13.44 -7.84 -12.53
N GLN A 48 13.13 -7.82 -13.81
CA GLN A 48 11.90 -7.32 -14.40
C GLN A 48 10.71 -8.20 -13.99
N GLY A 49 9.59 -7.58 -13.63
CA GLY A 49 8.38 -8.29 -13.22
C GLY A 49 8.49 -8.91 -11.81
N PHE A 50 8.99 -8.13 -10.86
CA PHE A 50 9.24 -8.58 -9.48
C PHE A 50 7.99 -9.02 -8.74
N LEU A 51 8.05 -10.21 -8.15
CA LEU A 51 7.13 -10.70 -7.14
C LEU A 51 7.92 -11.05 -5.87
N ASN A 52 7.47 -10.58 -4.71
CA ASN A 52 7.98 -11.06 -3.43
C ASN A 52 7.01 -12.09 -2.81
N PRO A 53 7.34 -13.39 -2.81
CA PRO A 53 6.49 -14.42 -2.22
C PRO A 53 6.23 -14.23 -0.71
N ALA A 54 7.18 -13.64 0.02
CA ALA A 54 7.04 -13.36 1.45
C ALA A 54 5.92 -12.34 1.75
N MET A 55 5.52 -11.53 0.76
CA MET A 55 4.42 -10.57 0.89
C MET A 55 3.03 -11.18 0.67
N ALA A 56 2.91 -12.48 0.38
CA ALA A 56 1.61 -13.13 0.21
C ALA A 56 0.66 -12.95 1.41
N PRO A 57 1.11 -13.05 2.69
CA PRO A 57 0.26 -12.76 3.84
C PRO A 57 -0.23 -11.30 3.89
N ALA A 58 0.61 -10.34 3.49
CA ALA A 58 0.22 -8.93 3.43
C ALA A 58 -0.89 -8.69 2.38
N ARG A 59 -0.76 -9.31 1.21
CA ARG A 59 -1.79 -9.27 0.17
C ARG A 59 -3.09 -9.96 0.60
N THR A 60 -3.01 -11.07 1.34
CA THR A 60 -4.19 -11.73 1.91
C THR A 60 -4.92 -10.81 2.91
N ARG A 61 -4.18 -10.13 3.79
CA ARG A 61 -4.77 -9.16 4.73
C ARG A 61 -5.45 -8.01 3.99
N SER A 62 -4.85 -7.51 2.91
CA SER A 62 -5.45 -6.46 2.07
C SER A 62 -6.78 -6.90 1.47
N VAL A 63 -6.88 -8.13 0.96
CA VAL A 63 -8.16 -8.69 0.45
C VAL A 63 -9.21 -8.75 1.55
N LEU A 64 -8.86 -9.30 2.72
CA LEU A 64 -9.79 -9.44 3.84
C LEU A 64 -10.27 -8.10 4.38
N LEU A 65 -9.34 -7.13 4.54
CA LEU A 65 -9.68 -5.80 5.02
C LEU A 65 -10.56 -5.02 4.03
N LEU A 66 -10.28 -5.14 2.72
CA LEU A 66 -11.11 -4.48 1.72
C LEU A 66 -12.51 -5.11 1.67
N ALA A 67 -12.62 -6.43 1.77
CA ALA A 67 -13.92 -7.11 1.84
C ALA A 67 -14.70 -6.65 3.07
N ASP A 68 -14.08 -6.63 4.26
CA ASP A 68 -14.69 -6.17 5.51
C ASP A 68 -15.11 -4.69 5.43
N ALA A 69 -14.27 -3.84 4.82
CA ALA A 69 -14.57 -2.42 4.62
C ALA A 69 -15.81 -2.20 3.72
N LEU A 70 -16.00 -3.06 2.72
CA LEU A 70 -17.16 -3.03 1.84
C LEU A 70 -18.42 -3.53 2.55
N GLU A 71 -18.34 -4.63 3.29
CA GLU A 71 -19.45 -5.22 4.03
C GLU A 71 -19.95 -4.29 5.15
N ASN A 72 -19.03 -3.71 5.88
CA ASN A 72 -19.34 -2.87 7.06
C ASN A 72 -19.45 -1.37 6.75
N GLY A 73 -19.38 -0.97 5.49
CA GLY A 73 -19.62 0.41 5.07
C GLY A 73 -18.58 1.42 5.58
N TRP A 74 -17.32 1.02 5.73
CA TRP A 74 -16.25 1.95 6.14
C TRP A 74 -15.95 3.00 5.07
N LEU A 75 -16.21 2.65 3.81
CA LEU A 75 -15.90 3.46 2.64
C LEU A 75 -17.14 4.23 2.23
N VAL A 76 -17.12 5.55 2.39
CA VAL A 76 -18.27 6.41 2.08
C VAL A 76 -18.23 6.79 0.60
N ALA A 77 -19.13 6.20 -0.16
CA ALA A 77 -19.35 6.54 -1.57
C ALA A 77 -20.84 6.72 -1.93
N GLY A 78 -21.76 6.49 -0.98
CA GLY A 78 -23.18 6.41 -1.27
C GLY A 78 -23.45 5.28 -2.27
N GLU A 79 -24.20 5.56 -3.33
CA GLU A 79 -24.48 4.63 -4.43
C GLU A 79 -23.35 4.60 -5.49
N LYS A 80 -22.38 5.52 -5.40
CA LYS A 80 -21.28 5.62 -6.36
C LYS A 80 -20.34 4.42 -6.25
N PRO A 81 -19.63 4.10 -7.33
CA PRO A 81 -18.56 3.11 -7.30
C PRO A 81 -17.50 3.43 -6.25
N ILE A 82 -16.88 2.39 -5.71
CA ILE A 82 -15.75 2.46 -4.81
C ILE A 82 -14.48 2.26 -5.63
N ARG A 83 -13.67 3.31 -5.72
CA ARG A 83 -12.41 3.31 -6.46
C ARG A 83 -11.28 2.85 -5.57
N VAL A 84 -10.54 1.85 -6.04
CA VAL A 84 -9.41 1.20 -5.34
C VAL A 84 -8.19 1.29 -6.22
N LEU A 85 -7.06 1.69 -5.67
CA LEU A 85 -5.79 1.82 -6.38
C LEU A 85 -4.70 0.98 -5.70
N ASP A 86 -4.04 0.12 -6.48
CA ASP A 86 -2.70 -0.35 -6.19
C ASP A 86 -1.73 0.59 -6.91
N ALA A 87 -1.06 1.45 -6.15
CA ALA A 87 -0.26 2.54 -6.71
C ALA A 87 1.09 2.07 -7.29
N LEU A 88 1.54 0.87 -6.93
CA LEU A 88 2.82 0.26 -7.32
C LEU A 88 2.61 -1.25 -7.50
N CYS A 89 1.81 -1.62 -8.50
CA CYS A 89 1.22 -2.95 -8.61
C CYS A 89 2.19 -4.05 -9.07
N ALA A 90 3.36 -3.69 -9.62
CA ALA A 90 4.33 -4.63 -10.20
C ALA A 90 3.65 -5.66 -11.12
N THR A 91 3.60 -6.93 -10.73
CA THR A 91 2.96 -8.03 -11.49
C THR A 91 1.44 -8.07 -11.39
N GLY A 92 0.81 -7.09 -10.73
CA GLY A 92 -0.64 -6.98 -10.61
C GLY A 92 -1.30 -8.07 -9.75
N VAL A 93 -0.54 -8.86 -9.00
CA VAL A 93 -1.08 -9.97 -8.21
C VAL A 93 -2.10 -9.49 -7.17
N ARG A 94 -1.89 -8.33 -6.52
CA ARG A 94 -2.80 -7.77 -5.51
C ARG A 94 -4.15 -7.38 -6.11
N VAL A 95 -4.15 -6.61 -7.19
CA VAL A 95 -5.39 -6.19 -7.85
C VAL A 95 -6.19 -7.36 -8.39
N ARG A 96 -5.50 -8.39 -8.89
CA ARG A 96 -6.12 -9.63 -9.34
C ARG A 96 -6.72 -10.42 -8.16
N ARG A 97 -6.04 -10.44 -7.01
CA ARG A 97 -6.58 -11.05 -5.79
C ARG A 97 -7.82 -10.32 -5.29
N TRP A 98 -7.83 -8.98 -5.29
CA TRP A 98 -9.04 -8.21 -4.99
C TRP A 98 -10.19 -8.59 -5.94
N ARG A 99 -9.90 -8.70 -7.25
CA ARG A 99 -10.93 -9.06 -8.24
C ARG A 99 -11.43 -10.49 -8.11
N ASN A 100 -10.58 -11.44 -7.75
CA ASN A 100 -10.94 -12.87 -7.73
C ASN A 100 -11.42 -13.38 -6.35
N GLU A 101 -11.08 -12.69 -5.25
CA GLU A 101 -11.28 -13.21 -3.90
C GLU A 101 -12.32 -12.42 -3.09
N ILE A 102 -12.59 -11.16 -3.42
CA ILE A 102 -13.71 -10.43 -2.81
C ILE A 102 -15.03 -11.04 -3.27
N PRO A 103 -16.04 -11.22 -2.41
CA PRO A 103 -17.33 -11.79 -2.76
C PRO A 103 -17.99 -11.11 -3.96
N ALA A 104 -18.56 -11.88 -4.87
CA ALA A 104 -19.09 -11.40 -6.15
C ALA A 104 -20.13 -10.28 -6.02
N ASN A 105 -20.98 -10.35 -5.00
CA ASN A 105 -21.99 -9.32 -4.70
C ASN A 105 -21.37 -7.95 -4.33
N LEU A 106 -20.14 -7.94 -3.78
CA LEU A 106 -19.43 -6.71 -3.43
C LEU A 106 -18.61 -6.15 -4.60
N GLN A 107 -18.20 -7.03 -5.53
CA GLN A 107 -17.36 -6.65 -6.66
C GLN A 107 -18.02 -5.67 -7.63
N GLN A 108 -19.35 -5.71 -7.78
CA GLN A 108 -20.07 -4.82 -8.70
C GLN A 108 -19.84 -3.34 -8.41
N ARG A 109 -19.54 -3.01 -7.15
CA ARG A 109 -19.24 -1.64 -6.71
C ARG A 109 -17.77 -1.25 -6.90
N LEU A 110 -16.86 -2.20 -7.14
CA LEU A 110 -15.43 -1.91 -7.21
C LEU A 110 -15.00 -1.42 -8.60
N ARG A 111 -14.23 -0.36 -8.61
CA ARG A 111 -13.45 0.13 -9.74
C ARG A 111 -11.99 0.04 -9.35
N ILE A 112 -11.31 -0.96 -9.88
CA ILE A 112 -9.94 -1.31 -9.49
C ILE A 112 -8.99 -0.72 -10.52
N SER A 113 -7.99 0.02 -10.03
CA SER A 113 -6.87 0.54 -10.82
C SER A 113 -5.56 -0.09 -10.36
N ALA A 114 -4.76 -0.50 -11.33
CA ALA A 114 -3.40 -1.01 -11.19
C ALA A 114 -2.45 -0.03 -11.84
N ASN A 115 -1.49 0.51 -11.10
CA ASN A 115 -0.49 1.43 -11.64
C ASN A 115 0.92 0.95 -11.32
N ASP A 116 1.80 1.06 -12.28
CA ASP A 116 3.25 0.95 -12.09
C ASP A 116 3.98 1.84 -13.09
N LEU A 117 5.21 2.20 -12.78
CA LEU A 117 6.08 2.92 -13.72
C LEU A 117 6.80 1.96 -14.67
N ASP A 118 7.00 0.70 -14.23
CA ASP A 118 7.69 -0.33 -14.98
C ASP A 118 6.76 -0.96 -16.04
N GLU A 119 6.92 -0.51 -17.28
CA GLU A 119 6.16 -1.04 -18.43
C GLU A 119 6.31 -2.56 -18.57
N PHE A 120 7.50 -3.07 -18.30
CA PHE A 120 7.75 -4.51 -18.38
C PHE A 120 6.91 -5.30 -17.36
N ALA A 121 6.79 -4.81 -16.14
CA ALA A 121 5.92 -5.43 -15.13
C ALA A 121 4.44 -5.37 -15.56
N LEU A 122 4.04 -4.24 -16.16
CA LEU A 122 2.67 -4.08 -16.67
C LEU A 122 2.35 -4.98 -17.85
N ASP A 123 3.31 -5.29 -18.73
CA ASP A 123 3.09 -6.24 -19.83
C ASP A 123 2.76 -7.64 -19.29
N TRP A 124 3.47 -8.09 -18.25
CA TRP A 124 3.16 -9.33 -17.58
C TRP A 124 1.80 -9.29 -16.85
N THR A 125 1.46 -8.12 -16.30
CA THR A 125 0.16 -7.89 -15.68
C THR A 125 -0.97 -7.98 -16.70
N ARG A 126 -0.86 -7.29 -17.85
CA ARG A 126 -1.84 -7.28 -18.94
C ARG A 126 -2.10 -8.67 -19.46
N ILE A 127 -1.04 -9.36 -19.89
CA ILE A 127 -1.16 -10.69 -20.50
C ILE A 127 -1.67 -11.72 -19.50
N SER A 128 -1.24 -11.68 -18.25
CA SER A 128 -1.77 -12.55 -17.20
C SER A 128 -3.27 -12.32 -16.98
N HIS A 129 -3.71 -11.07 -17.09
CA HIS A 129 -5.10 -10.70 -16.89
C HIS A 129 -6.01 -11.10 -18.06
N ILE A 130 -5.47 -11.08 -19.28
CA ILE A 130 -6.14 -11.54 -20.47
C ILE A 130 -6.24 -13.08 -20.49
N THR A 131 -5.14 -13.76 -20.17
CA THR A 131 -5.05 -15.22 -20.23
C THR A 131 -5.87 -15.92 -19.14
N HIS A 132 -5.97 -15.28 -17.96
CA HIS A 132 -6.75 -15.76 -16.82
C HIS A 132 -7.78 -14.70 -16.40
N PRO A 133 -8.85 -14.48 -17.17
CA PRO A 133 -9.86 -13.49 -16.82
C PRO A 133 -10.52 -13.83 -15.47
N PRO A 134 -10.99 -12.84 -14.71
CA PRO A 134 -11.76 -13.09 -13.50
C PRO A 134 -13.13 -13.72 -13.82
N GLU A 135 -13.68 -14.45 -12.85
CA GLU A 135 -15.05 -15.00 -12.98
C GLU A 135 -16.10 -13.88 -13.10
N VAL A 136 -15.88 -12.75 -12.43
CA VAL A 136 -16.76 -11.58 -12.47
C VAL A 136 -16.02 -10.45 -13.16
N ILE A 137 -16.44 -10.14 -14.38
CA ILE A 137 -16.00 -8.93 -15.09
C ILE A 137 -16.99 -7.82 -14.75
N VAL A 138 -16.48 -6.75 -14.19
CA VAL A 138 -17.27 -5.55 -13.90
C VAL A 138 -17.00 -4.56 -15.03
N ASP A 139 -18.06 -4.15 -15.72
CA ASP A 139 -17.95 -3.09 -16.72
C ASP A 139 -17.45 -1.83 -16.02
N GLN A 140 -16.27 -1.40 -16.42
CA GLN A 140 -15.62 -0.21 -15.92
C GLN A 140 -15.40 0.69 -17.13
N GLU A 141 -16.17 1.75 -17.20
CA GLU A 141 -15.92 2.82 -18.16
C GLU A 141 -14.95 3.82 -17.56
N PHE A 142 -14.24 4.56 -18.41
CA PHE A 142 -13.51 5.73 -17.97
C PHE A 142 -14.51 6.79 -17.50
N GLU A 143 -14.56 7.00 -16.20
CA GLU A 143 -15.24 8.18 -15.67
C GLU A 143 -14.28 9.37 -15.80
N ASP A 144 -14.84 10.56 -16.02
CA ASP A 144 -14.05 11.78 -15.98
C ASP A 144 -13.22 11.82 -14.69
N ASP A 145 -11.97 12.21 -14.84
CA ASP A 145 -11.08 12.44 -13.72
C ASP A 145 -11.55 13.67 -12.90
N ARG A 146 -10.78 13.99 -11.86
CA ARG A 146 -11.02 15.18 -11.01
C ARG A 146 -11.10 16.50 -11.81
N TYR A 147 -10.57 16.51 -13.02
CA TYR A 147 -10.45 17.68 -13.91
C TYR A 147 -11.29 17.53 -15.18
N ASN A 148 -12.28 16.62 -15.22
CA ASN A 148 -13.08 16.28 -16.37
C ASN A 148 -12.23 15.83 -17.58
N ARG A 149 -11.23 14.99 -17.34
CA ARG A 149 -10.40 14.38 -18.38
C ARG A 149 -10.54 12.86 -18.27
N VAL A 150 -10.40 12.19 -19.42
CA VAL A 150 -10.28 10.72 -19.43
C VAL A 150 -8.96 10.33 -18.78
N PRO A 151 -8.97 9.50 -17.71
CA PRO A 151 -7.74 9.01 -17.09
C PRO A 151 -6.84 8.27 -18.07
N SER A 152 -5.53 8.38 -17.88
CA SER A 152 -4.55 7.66 -18.69
C SER A 152 -4.66 6.16 -18.47
N GLY A 153 -4.39 5.35 -19.50
CA GLY A 153 -4.33 3.88 -19.38
C GLY A 153 -5.40 3.16 -20.20
N GLU A 154 -5.61 1.91 -19.86
CA GLU A 154 -6.55 1.02 -20.57
C GLU A 154 -7.35 0.17 -19.59
N ILE A 155 -8.50 -0.32 -20.01
CA ILE A 155 -9.32 -1.22 -19.21
C ILE A 155 -9.27 -2.62 -19.81
N ILE A 156 -8.78 -3.59 -19.03
CA ILE A 156 -8.71 -4.99 -19.41
C ILE A 156 -9.52 -5.81 -18.40
N ASN A 157 -10.54 -6.51 -18.86
CA ASN A 157 -11.39 -7.39 -18.04
C ASN A 157 -11.82 -6.74 -16.69
N GLY A 158 -12.19 -5.44 -16.75
CA GLY A 158 -12.68 -4.71 -15.60
C GLY A 158 -11.61 -4.27 -14.58
N ILE A 159 -10.33 -4.20 -15.00
CA ILE A 159 -9.25 -3.53 -14.26
C ILE A 159 -8.68 -2.43 -15.13
N HIS A 160 -8.56 -1.23 -14.58
CA HIS A 160 -7.90 -0.10 -15.21
C HIS A 160 -6.40 -0.20 -14.97
N ILE A 161 -5.60 -0.29 -16.03
CA ILE A 161 -4.13 -0.44 -15.98
C ILE A 161 -3.50 0.86 -16.47
N GLN A 162 -2.61 1.43 -15.66
CA GLN A 162 -1.94 2.70 -15.92
C GLN A 162 -0.42 2.54 -15.83
N GLN A 163 0.30 3.29 -16.68
CA GLN A 163 1.76 3.41 -16.62
C GLN A 163 2.15 4.85 -16.27
N LEU A 164 2.16 5.15 -14.98
CA LEU A 164 2.45 6.50 -14.49
C LEU A 164 3.35 6.44 -13.26
N ASP A 165 4.03 7.57 -12.98
CA ASP A 165 4.54 7.80 -11.63
C ASP A 165 3.37 7.69 -10.64
N ALA A 166 3.57 6.94 -9.55
CA ALA A 166 2.51 6.66 -8.59
C ALA A 166 1.85 7.94 -8.04
N ARG A 167 2.63 9.03 -7.89
CA ARG A 167 2.10 10.32 -7.43
C ARG A 167 1.17 10.95 -8.46
N VAL A 168 1.46 10.77 -9.74
CA VAL A 168 0.60 11.25 -10.84
C VAL A 168 -0.67 10.41 -10.88
N ALA A 169 -0.56 9.08 -10.86
CA ALA A 169 -1.71 8.17 -10.86
C ALA A 169 -2.67 8.47 -9.69
N MET A 170 -2.13 8.71 -8.49
CA MET A 170 -2.93 9.10 -7.33
C MET A 170 -3.65 10.43 -7.51
N MET A 171 -3.12 11.35 -8.31
CA MET A 171 -3.73 12.67 -8.54
C MET A 171 -4.77 12.68 -9.66
N GLU A 172 -4.85 11.65 -10.49
CA GLU A 172 -5.84 11.59 -11.59
C GLU A 172 -7.27 11.40 -11.11
N SER A 173 -7.47 10.75 -9.94
CA SER A 173 -8.83 10.49 -9.43
C SER A 173 -8.90 10.61 -7.90
N ALA A 174 -10.14 10.53 -7.37
CA ALA A 174 -10.38 10.38 -5.94
C ALA A 174 -10.64 8.91 -5.63
N PHE A 175 -9.89 8.34 -4.69
CA PHE A 175 -9.98 6.94 -4.30
C PHE A 175 -10.59 6.79 -2.90
N GLN A 176 -11.26 5.66 -2.66
CA GLN A 176 -11.70 5.25 -1.33
C GLN A 176 -10.71 4.27 -0.68
N TRP A 177 -9.85 3.64 -1.48
CA TRP A 177 -8.81 2.73 -1.00
C TRP A 177 -7.55 2.90 -1.84
N VAL A 178 -6.42 3.07 -1.17
CA VAL A 178 -5.09 3.12 -1.82
C VAL A 178 -4.16 2.16 -1.11
N ASP A 179 -3.52 1.29 -1.86
CA ASP A 179 -2.39 0.49 -1.41
C ASP A 179 -1.10 1.12 -1.91
N LEU A 180 -0.19 1.39 -0.99
CA LEU A 180 1.10 2.00 -1.23
C LEU A 180 2.20 1.07 -0.70
N ASP A 181 2.80 0.28 -1.59
CA ASP A 181 3.78 -0.76 -1.27
C ASP A 181 5.10 -0.56 -2.05
N PRO A 182 5.83 0.54 -1.80
CA PRO A 182 7.09 0.85 -2.47
C PRO A 182 8.24 -0.01 -1.96
N PHE A 183 9.29 -0.12 -2.76
CA PHE A 183 10.60 -0.49 -2.24
C PHE A 183 11.14 0.60 -1.31
N GLY A 184 11.59 0.22 -0.12
CA GLY A 184 12.19 1.14 0.85
C GLY A 184 11.15 1.97 1.60
N SER A 185 11.28 3.30 1.50
CA SER A 185 10.47 4.25 2.26
C SER A 185 9.25 4.75 1.49
N PRO A 186 8.05 4.78 2.09
CA PRO A 186 6.85 5.34 1.47
C PRO A 186 6.78 6.86 1.51
N VAL A 187 7.71 7.53 2.18
CA VAL A 187 7.64 8.97 2.52
C VAL A 187 7.37 9.85 1.30
N SER A 188 8.03 9.59 0.18
CA SER A 188 7.88 10.40 -1.05
C SER A 188 6.51 10.34 -1.71
N PHE A 189 5.65 9.42 -1.29
CA PHE A 189 4.33 9.18 -1.86
C PHE A 189 3.18 9.58 -0.92
N LEU A 190 3.46 9.74 0.39
CA LEU A 190 2.42 9.89 1.41
C LEU A 190 1.49 11.07 1.18
N ASP A 191 2.02 12.23 0.83
CA ASP A 191 1.19 13.42 0.63
C ASP A 191 0.20 13.22 -0.53
N SER A 192 0.65 12.67 -1.67
CA SER A 192 -0.22 12.34 -2.79
C SER A 192 -1.25 11.27 -2.43
N ALA A 193 -0.85 10.23 -1.69
CA ALA A 193 -1.72 9.16 -1.26
C ALA A 193 -2.83 9.66 -0.31
N ILE A 194 -2.49 10.54 0.63
CA ILE A 194 -3.46 11.13 1.56
C ILE A 194 -4.38 12.11 0.83
N GLN A 195 -3.82 12.90 -0.10
CA GLN A 195 -4.58 13.91 -0.84
C GLN A 195 -5.59 13.29 -1.80
N CYS A 196 -5.26 12.18 -2.45
CA CYS A 196 -6.16 11.51 -3.40
C CYS A 196 -7.32 10.77 -2.72
N LEU A 197 -7.19 10.44 -1.42
CA LEU A 197 -8.30 9.81 -0.71
C LEU A 197 -9.51 10.72 -0.60
N SER A 198 -10.67 10.14 -0.83
CA SER A 198 -11.97 10.80 -0.64
C SER A 198 -12.19 11.25 0.80
N ARG A 199 -13.37 11.82 1.11
CA ARG A 199 -13.70 12.30 2.47
C ARG A 199 -13.60 11.22 3.55
N SER A 200 -13.79 9.97 3.18
CA SER A 200 -13.51 8.80 4.02
C SER A 200 -12.93 7.72 3.13
N GLY A 201 -11.76 7.24 3.47
CA GLY A 201 -11.07 6.20 2.73
C GLY A 201 -10.05 5.49 3.60
N VAL A 202 -9.45 4.45 3.05
CA VAL A 202 -8.41 3.66 3.69
C VAL A 202 -7.11 3.80 2.90
N LEU A 203 -6.03 4.00 3.61
CA LEU A 203 -4.66 3.96 3.11
C LEU A 203 -3.95 2.77 3.73
N GLU A 204 -3.47 1.87 2.91
CA GLU A 204 -2.53 0.84 3.28
C GLU A 204 -1.12 1.29 2.90
N VAL A 205 -0.19 1.23 3.85
CA VAL A 205 1.19 1.67 3.64
C VAL A 205 2.15 0.60 4.11
N THR A 206 3.09 0.26 3.23
CA THR A 206 4.22 -0.61 3.55
C THR A 206 5.52 0.19 3.53
N ALA A 207 6.40 -0.06 4.50
CA ALA A 207 7.77 0.42 4.54
C ALA A 207 8.72 -0.77 4.72
N THR A 208 9.66 -0.94 3.79
CA THR A 208 10.64 -2.03 3.82
C THR A 208 12.02 -1.57 4.27
N ASP A 209 12.22 -0.28 4.56
CA ASP A 209 13.46 0.27 5.12
C ASP A 209 13.49 0.16 6.66
N THR A 210 13.27 -1.07 7.14
CA THR A 210 13.14 -1.40 8.56
C THR A 210 14.34 -0.97 9.41
N ALA A 211 15.56 -0.97 8.86
CA ALA A 211 16.74 -0.48 9.55
C ALA A 211 16.64 1.02 9.92
N ALA A 212 15.98 1.83 9.07
CA ALA A 212 15.71 3.22 9.40
C ALA A 212 14.63 3.30 10.50
N LEU A 213 13.51 2.60 10.33
CA LEU A 213 12.38 2.69 11.26
C LEU A 213 12.64 2.11 12.64
N THR A 214 13.53 1.11 12.78
CA THR A 214 13.92 0.52 14.08
C THR A 214 15.07 1.23 14.77
N GLY A 215 15.59 2.33 14.20
CA GLY A 215 16.69 3.09 14.78
C GLY A 215 18.09 2.53 14.48
N SER A 216 18.22 1.37 13.81
CA SER A 216 19.51 0.79 13.45
C SER A 216 20.29 1.64 12.44
N SER A 217 19.61 2.54 11.73
CA SER A 217 20.19 3.55 10.84
C SER A 217 19.70 4.96 11.23
N PRO A 218 20.25 5.56 12.30
CA PRO A 218 19.72 6.80 12.90
C PRO A 218 19.68 7.98 11.93
N SER A 219 20.72 8.15 11.09
CA SER A 219 20.77 9.22 10.09
C SER A 219 19.70 9.08 9.01
N SER A 220 19.37 7.84 8.61
CA SER A 220 18.29 7.58 7.65
C SER A 220 16.93 7.81 8.30
N MET A 221 16.76 7.40 9.56
CA MET A 221 15.55 7.66 10.32
C MET A 221 15.28 9.17 10.44
N ALA A 222 16.27 9.94 10.87
CA ALA A 222 16.14 11.40 11.01
C ALA A 222 15.79 12.07 9.67
N ARG A 223 16.46 11.69 8.58
CA ARG A 223 16.20 12.32 7.26
C ARG A 223 14.85 11.95 6.65
N ARG A 224 14.44 10.68 6.76
CA ARG A 224 13.24 10.18 6.09
C ARG A 224 11.98 10.39 6.93
N TYR A 225 12.08 10.08 8.21
CA TYR A 225 10.92 10.05 9.11
C TYR A 225 10.86 11.23 10.07
N GLY A 226 11.92 12.09 10.11
CA GLY A 226 11.99 13.18 11.07
C GLY A 226 12.01 12.72 12.53
N ALA A 227 12.40 11.46 12.76
CA ALA A 227 12.27 10.77 14.02
C ALA A 227 13.63 10.38 14.60
N LYS A 228 13.63 10.02 15.88
CA LYS A 228 14.73 9.38 16.61
C LYS A 228 14.21 8.08 17.21
N GLY A 229 14.98 7.01 17.13
CA GLY A 229 14.62 5.70 17.68
C GLY A 229 15.67 5.17 18.66
N LEU A 230 15.22 4.37 19.61
CA LEU A 230 16.05 3.55 20.47
C LEU A 230 16.10 2.12 19.95
N VAL A 231 17.31 1.55 19.87
CA VAL A 231 17.47 0.14 19.52
C VAL A 231 17.35 -0.68 20.81
N ASP A 232 16.12 -1.00 21.18
CA ASP A 232 15.79 -1.80 22.35
C ASP A 232 14.66 -2.81 22.02
N ILE A 233 14.12 -3.47 23.03
CA ILE A 233 13.04 -4.48 22.87
C ILE A 233 11.75 -3.90 22.27
N TYR A 234 11.57 -2.58 22.28
CA TYR A 234 10.40 -1.86 21.73
C TYR A 234 10.65 -1.26 20.34
N ALA A 235 11.82 -1.50 19.74
CA ALA A 235 12.19 -0.88 18.46
C ALA A 235 11.18 -1.20 17.33
N HIS A 236 10.54 -2.37 17.36
CA HIS A 236 9.51 -2.75 16.39
C HIS A 236 8.19 -2.00 16.62
N ASP A 237 7.79 -1.81 17.88
CA ASP A 237 6.61 -1.00 18.23
C ASP A 237 6.84 0.47 17.89
N ASP A 238 8.05 0.97 18.14
CA ASP A 238 8.44 2.33 17.76
C ASP A 238 8.40 2.53 16.26
N ALA A 239 8.87 1.55 15.48
CA ALA A 239 8.82 1.59 14.02
C ALA A 239 7.39 1.77 13.50
N VAL A 240 6.44 1.02 14.05
CA VAL A 240 5.01 1.17 13.73
C VAL A 240 4.49 2.54 14.13
N ARG A 241 4.82 3.02 15.33
CA ARG A 241 4.37 4.32 15.86
C ARG A 241 4.94 5.48 15.05
N ILE A 242 6.20 5.42 14.65
CA ILE A 242 6.85 6.44 13.82
C ILE A 242 6.17 6.53 12.44
N LEU A 243 5.89 5.40 11.81
CA LEU A 243 5.18 5.39 10.53
C LEU A 243 3.75 5.95 10.68
N LEU A 244 3.02 5.54 11.71
CA LEU A 244 1.68 6.07 12.00
C LEU A 244 1.72 7.57 12.32
N GLY A 245 2.70 8.02 13.10
CA GLY A 245 2.88 9.43 13.44
C GLY A 245 3.14 10.29 12.21
N LEU A 246 3.95 9.82 11.27
CA LEU A 246 4.19 10.50 10.01
C LEU A 246 2.92 10.61 9.17
N ILE A 247 2.16 9.52 9.03
CA ILE A 247 0.88 9.52 8.33
C ILE A 247 -0.11 10.48 9.01
N ALA A 248 -0.18 10.45 10.34
CA ALA A 248 -1.05 11.33 11.12
C ALA A 248 -0.72 12.82 10.89
N THR A 249 0.56 13.17 10.94
CA THR A 249 1.03 14.55 10.74
C THR A 249 0.74 15.04 9.32
N SER A 250 0.99 14.19 8.31
CA SER A 250 0.66 14.51 6.91
C SER A 250 -0.86 14.63 6.71
N ALA A 251 -1.65 13.77 7.34
CA ALA A 251 -3.11 13.82 7.27
C ALA A 251 -3.68 15.10 7.93
N ALA A 252 -3.14 15.49 9.08
CA ALA A 252 -3.57 16.69 9.79
C ALA A 252 -3.43 17.96 8.95
N ARG A 253 -2.36 18.09 8.18
CA ARG A 253 -2.14 19.23 7.26
C ARG A 253 -3.20 19.33 6.17
N LEU A 254 -3.94 18.26 5.92
CA LEU A 254 -5.03 18.16 4.94
C LEU A 254 -6.41 18.07 5.61
N ASP A 255 -6.53 18.54 6.84
CA ASP A 255 -7.77 18.49 7.65
C ASP A 255 -8.37 17.08 7.78
N LYS A 256 -7.52 16.06 7.84
CA LYS A 256 -7.95 14.67 7.98
C LYS A 256 -7.49 14.09 9.32
N LYS A 257 -8.40 13.40 10.00
CA LYS A 257 -8.07 12.53 11.14
C LYS A 257 -7.77 11.12 10.67
N ILE A 258 -6.97 10.40 11.43
CA ILE A 258 -6.66 9.00 11.19
C ILE A 258 -7.28 8.08 12.26
N LYS A 259 -7.57 6.85 11.86
CA LYS A 259 -7.89 5.74 12.74
C LYS A 259 -7.10 4.52 12.26
N PRO A 260 -6.06 4.07 12.97
CA PRO A 260 -5.38 2.83 12.67
C PRO A 260 -6.37 1.66 12.73
N ILE A 261 -6.35 0.78 11.75
CA ILE A 261 -7.18 -0.43 11.65
C ILE A 261 -6.32 -1.65 11.92
N LEU A 262 -5.17 -1.72 11.24
CA LEU A 262 -4.19 -2.79 11.38
C LEU A 262 -2.80 -2.19 11.35
N ALA A 263 -1.92 -2.69 12.22
CA ALA A 263 -0.52 -2.36 12.19
C ALA A 263 0.29 -3.61 12.54
N LEU A 264 1.34 -3.87 11.79
CA LEU A 264 2.19 -5.03 12.01
C LEU A 264 3.64 -4.76 11.59
N PHE A 265 4.53 -5.50 12.25
CA PHE A 265 5.93 -5.65 11.88
C PHE A 265 6.21 -7.16 11.74
N ASP A 266 6.72 -7.60 10.61
CA ASP A 266 6.98 -9.02 10.36
C ASP A 266 8.46 -9.36 10.10
N GLY A 267 9.35 -8.45 10.50
CA GLY A 267 10.81 -8.61 10.35
C GLY A 267 11.35 -8.08 9.00
N HIS A 268 10.51 -7.95 7.99
CA HIS A 268 10.89 -7.45 6.67
C HIS A 268 10.34 -6.09 6.36
N HIS A 269 9.12 -5.83 6.85
CA HIS A 269 8.41 -4.61 6.58
C HIS A 269 7.53 -4.22 7.76
N VAL A 270 7.30 -2.95 7.87
CA VAL A 270 6.20 -2.38 8.65
C VAL A 270 5.04 -2.18 7.68
N ARG A 271 3.85 -2.67 8.04
CA ARG A 271 2.64 -2.40 7.29
C ARG A 271 1.56 -1.87 8.21
N VAL A 272 0.92 -0.79 7.77
CA VAL A 272 -0.21 -0.18 8.48
C VAL A 272 -1.38 0.03 7.53
N SER A 273 -2.58 -0.21 8.03
CA SER A 273 -3.84 0.11 7.35
C SER A 273 -4.57 1.14 8.19
N VAL A 274 -4.87 2.30 7.60
CA VAL A 274 -5.35 3.48 8.32
C VAL A 274 -6.58 4.02 7.62
N GLN A 275 -7.69 4.15 8.36
CA GLN A 275 -8.84 4.91 7.87
C GLN A 275 -8.59 6.40 8.07
N LEU A 276 -8.79 7.18 7.00
CA LEU A 276 -8.72 8.63 7.03
C LEU A 276 -10.12 9.22 6.82
N LYS A 277 -10.45 10.24 7.61
CA LYS A 277 -11.72 11.00 7.45
C LYS A 277 -11.45 12.48 7.53
N THR A 278 -12.09 13.27 6.65
CA THR A 278 -12.05 14.73 6.74
C THR A 278 -12.68 15.19 8.05
N SER A 279 -11.92 15.87 8.90
CA SER A 279 -12.32 16.40 10.20
C SER A 279 -11.27 17.37 10.69
N LYS A 280 -11.57 18.67 10.70
CA LYS A 280 -10.68 19.71 11.25
C LYS A 280 -10.43 19.54 12.74
N GLU A 281 -11.48 19.21 13.49
CA GLU A 281 -11.39 18.91 14.93
C GLU A 281 -10.43 17.74 15.17
N GLY A 282 -10.69 16.57 14.55
CA GLY A 282 -9.86 15.41 14.73
C GLY A 282 -8.43 15.59 14.18
N ALA A 283 -8.22 16.46 13.19
CA ALA A 283 -6.89 16.82 12.73
C ALA A 283 -6.14 17.65 13.79
N SER A 284 -6.83 18.55 14.50
CA SER A 284 -6.25 19.33 15.58
C SER A 284 -5.89 18.48 16.81
N GLU A 285 -6.65 17.41 17.08
CA GLU A 285 -6.38 16.48 18.18
C GLU A 285 -5.10 15.65 17.97
N ILE A 286 -4.62 15.49 16.72
CA ILE A 286 -3.43 14.69 16.42
C ILE A 286 -2.21 15.21 17.19
N THR A 287 -2.05 16.53 17.30
CA THR A 287 -0.92 17.13 18.03
C THR A 287 -0.89 16.76 19.52
N GLN A 288 -2.05 16.50 20.10
CA GLN A 288 -2.17 16.08 21.50
C GLN A 288 -1.85 14.58 21.69
N ASN A 289 -1.98 13.80 20.61
CA ASN A 289 -1.73 12.36 20.60
C ASN A 289 -0.32 12.01 20.12
N MET A 290 0.47 13.00 19.70
CA MET A 290 1.87 12.83 19.33
C MET A 290 2.76 12.94 20.56
N GLY A 291 3.82 12.15 20.62
CA GLY A 291 4.73 12.18 21.75
C GLY A 291 5.90 11.22 21.59
N TRP A 292 6.67 11.15 22.65
CA TRP A 292 7.90 10.38 22.73
C TRP A 292 7.76 9.26 23.75
N ARG A 293 8.29 8.11 23.44
CA ARG A 293 8.54 7.05 24.41
C ARG A 293 9.90 7.30 25.06
N VAL A 294 9.92 7.55 26.34
CA VAL A 294 11.15 7.76 27.13
C VAL A 294 11.39 6.55 28.02
N ARG A 295 12.60 6.00 28.00
CA ARG A 295 12.99 4.92 28.90
C ARG A 295 12.95 5.45 30.35
N GLY A 296 12.34 4.67 31.23
CA GLY A 296 12.29 4.95 32.67
C GLY A 296 13.41 4.24 33.41
N ASP A 297 13.71 4.72 34.61
CA ASP A 297 14.66 4.07 35.52
C ASP A 297 13.99 2.92 36.28
N ASP A 298 12.78 3.15 36.80
CA ASP A 298 12.01 2.19 37.60
C ASP A 298 10.88 1.51 36.82
N ILE A 299 10.53 2.02 35.64
CA ILE A 299 9.51 1.50 34.73
C ILE A 299 10.09 1.32 33.33
N PRO A 300 9.58 0.37 32.52
CA PRO A 300 10.13 0.11 31.19
C PRO A 300 10.17 1.36 30.31
N TYR A 301 9.12 2.16 30.35
CA TYR A 301 9.03 3.46 29.63
C TYR A 301 7.83 4.29 30.11
N ARG A 302 7.84 5.56 29.70
CA ARG A 302 6.69 6.48 29.80
C ARG A 302 6.55 7.27 28.51
N PHE A 303 5.35 7.77 28.24
CA PHE A 303 5.11 8.70 27.13
C PHE A 303 5.14 10.14 27.63
N VAL A 304 5.79 11.00 26.85
CA VAL A 304 5.85 12.45 27.08
C VAL A 304 5.61 13.18 25.76
N THR A 305 4.92 14.31 25.80
CA THR A 305 4.71 15.13 24.60
C THR A 305 5.97 15.90 24.21
N HIS A 306 6.72 16.38 25.19
CA HIS A 306 7.96 17.16 25.00
C HIS A 306 9.02 16.68 25.96
N PRO A 307 9.97 15.84 25.53
CA PRO A 307 11.09 15.43 26.37
C PRO A 307 12.03 16.62 26.62
N ASN A 308 12.56 16.73 27.83
CA ASN A 308 13.66 17.66 28.15
C ASN A 308 14.99 17.12 27.56
N ALA A 309 16.07 17.92 27.68
CA ALA A 309 17.38 17.57 27.12
C ALA A 309 17.91 16.22 27.66
N ASP A 310 17.77 16.00 28.98
CA ASP A 310 18.25 14.76 29.63
C ASP A 310 17.45 13.52 29.20
N GLN A 311 16.19 13.72 28.89
CA GLN A 311 15.28 12.64 28.41
C GLN A 311 15.54 12.29 26.95
N LEU A 312 15.99 13.23 26.12
CA LEU A 312 16.18 13.03 24.68
C LEU A 312 17.17 11.91 24.34
N GLU A 313 18.18 11.67 25.17
CA GLU A 313 19.14 10.57 24.95
C GLU A 313 18.46 9.19 25.05
N ASN A 314 17.44 9.09 25.91
CA ASN A 314 16.70 7.87 26.19
C ASN A 314 15.28 7.88 25.59
N ALA A 315 15.06 8.65 24.51
CA ALA A 315 13.75 8.83 23.90
C ALA A 315 13.70 8.33 22.45
N SER A 316 12.50 7.84 22.09
CA SER A 316 12.12 7.45 20.74
C SER A 316 10.82 8.17 20.35
N GLY A 317 10.78 8.85 19.19
CA GLY A 317 9.61 9.57 18.72
C GLY A 317 9.84 10.32 17.40
#